data_d02ccfdc30db870267a535d2e93b2239
#
_entry.id   d02ccfdc30db870267a535d2e93b2239
#
_cell.length_a   1.000
_cell.length_b   1.000
_cell.length_c   1.000
_cell.angle_alpha   90.00
_cell.angle_beta   90.00
_cell.angle_gamma   90.00
#
_symmetry.space_group_name_H-M   'P 1'
#
loop_
_entity.id
_entity.type
_entity.pdbx_description
1 polymer ?
#
loop_
_entity_poly.entity_id
_entity_poly.type
_entity_poly.pdbx_seq_one_letter_code
_entity_poly.pdbx_strand_id
1 'polypeptide(L)'
;MPYIGRPQSSGAFAKLDDISSQFNNIKTVFNLTIGDEAFFPGNPYTLLVSLGGVIQEPLTSFTINDDQITFASAPTSGANFFCVVLSTTLNTESLKTLTIGSRSGAQTLDLHGRTLSIEDRTGTKHTIGFNLT
;
A
#
# COMPACT_ATOMS: atom_id res chain seq x y z
N MET A 1 -14.49 -28.81 -19.03
CA MET A 1 -14.60 -27.87 -20.14
C MET A 1 -13.48 -26.83 -20.01
N PRO A 2 -12.58 -26.73 -21.00
CA PRO A 2 -11.54 -25.70 -20.87
C PRO A 2 -12.19 -24.32 -20.95
N TYR A 3 -11.87 -23.47 -20.00
CA TYR A 3 -12.31 -22.09 -19.97
C TYR A 3 -11.61 -21.32 -21.09
N ILE A 4 -12.40 -20.81 -22.04
CA ILE A 4 -11.90 -19.97 -23.13
C ILE A 4 -12.23 -18.52 -22.76
N GLY A 5 -11.26 -17.77 -22.29
CA GLY A 5 -11.43 -16.39 -21.92
C GLY A 5 -10.27 -15.86 -21.06
N ARG A 6 -10.33 -14.60 -20.68
CA ARG A 6 -9.37 -14.05 -19.74
C ARG A 6 -9.45 -14.82 -18.42
N PRO A 7 -8.32 -15.25 -17.84
CA PRO A 7 -8.34 -15.72 -16.48
C PRO A 7 -8.94 -14.60 -15.62
N GLN A 8 -9.99 -14.93 -14.88
CA GLN A 8 -10.49 -14.00 -13.89
C GLN A 8 -9.34 -13.70 -12.94
N SER A 9 -8.80 -12.47 -12.99
CA SER A 9 -8.00 -12.01 -11.89
C SER A 9 -8.91 -12.05 -10.67
N SER A 10 -8.73 -13.06 -9.82
CA SER A 10 -9.32 -13.06 -8.50
C SER A 10 -9.03 -11.69 -7.89
N GLY A 11 -10.08 -10.98 -7.48
CA GLY A 11 -9.95 -9.69 -6.86
C GLY A 11 -8.89 -9.73 -5.75
N ALA A 12 -8.29 -8.62 -5.45
CA ALA A 12 -7.16 -8.47 -4.53
C ALA A 12 -7.55 -8.75 -3.06
N PHE A 13 -8.30 -9.84 -2.81
CA PHE A 13 -8.58 -10.31 -1.45
C PHE A 13 -7.37 -11.12 -0.97
N ALA A 14 -6.73 -10.62 0.05
CA ALA A 14 -5.62 -11.30 0.69
C ALA A 14 -5.86 -11.36 2.19
N LYS A 15 -5.43 -12.45 2.81
CA LYS A 15 -5.41 -12.58 4.26
C LYS A 15 -4.05 -12.11 4.77
N LEU A 16 -4.05 -11.26 5.80
CA LEU A 16 -2.83 -10.86 6.48
C LEU A 16 -2.31 -12.00 7.37
N ASP A 17 -1.02 -11.93 7.67
CA ASP A 17 -0.39 -12.86 8.60
C ASP A 17 -0.97 -12.70 10.01
N ASP A 18 -0.97 -13.79 10.76
CA ASP A 18 -1.52 -13.82 12.11
C ASP A 18 -0.57 -13.17 13.11
N ILE A 19 -1.01 -12.09 13.73
CA ILE A 19 -0.25 -11.37 14.77
C ILE A 19 -0.67 -11.74 16.19
N SER A 20 -1.59 -12.70 16.36
CA SER A 20 -2.15 -13.06 17.68
C SER A 20 -1.12 -13.52 18.68
N SER A 21 0.00 -14.12 18.23
CA SER A 21 1.12 -14.53 19.07
C SER A 21 1.80 -13.36 19.80
N GLN A 22 1.63 -12.13 19.32
CA GLN A 22 2.20 -10.93 19.92
C GLN A 22 1.26 -10.26 20.94
N PHE A 23 0.05 -10.77 21.12
CA PHE A 23 -0.94 -10.20 22.05
C PHE A 23 -0.57 -10.49 23.51
N ASN A 24 -0.49 -9.45 24.31
CA ASN A 24 0.01 -9.54 25.68
C ASN A 24 -0.76 -8.68 26.70
N ASN A 25 -1.98 -8.23 26.37
CA ASN A 25 -2.81 -7.33 27.17
C ASN A 25 -2.26 -5.90 27.36
N ILE A 26 -1.13 -5.57 26.74
CA ILE A 26 -0.44 -4.28 26.91
C ILE A 26 -0.17 -3.63 25.56
N LYS A 27 0.39 -4.39 24.62
CA LYS A 27 0.78 -3.91 23.31
C LYS A 27 -0.45 -3.59 22.45
N THR A 28 -0.46 -2.40 21.85
CA THR A 28 -1.55 -1.94 20.97
C THR A 28 -1.16 -1.78 19.51
N VAL A 29 0.15 -1.70 19.21
CA VAL A 29 0.68 -1.45 17.87
C VAL A 29 1.35 -2.69 17.32
N PHE A 30 0.97 -3.08 16.10
CA PHE A 30 1.48 -4.29 15.44
C PHE A 30 1.77 -4.00 13.97
N ASN A 31 2.84 -4.59 13.45
CA ASN A 31 3.14 -4.53 12.02
C ASN A 31 2.25 -5.51 11.26
N LEU A 32 1.81 -5.10 10.08
CA LEU A 32 1.00 -5.90 9.18
C LEU A 32 1.88 -6.48 8.08
N THR A 33 1.77 -7.78 7.87
CA THR A 33 2.50 -8.49 6.83
C THR A 33 1.59 -9.43 6.03
N ILE A 34 2.02 -9.75 4.82
CA ILE A 34 1.47 -10.82 4.00
C ILE A 34 2.64 -11.67 3.52
N GLY A 35 2.73 -12.91 3.99
CA GLY A 35 3.84 -13.81 3.67
C GLY A 35 5.19 -13.28 4.16
N ASP A 36 5.24 -12.69 5.36
CA ASP A 36 6.41 -12.05 5.98
C ASP A 36 6.89 -10.75 5.31
N GLU A 37 6.21 -10.28 4.26
CA GLU A 37 6.50 -9.01 3.62
C GLU A 37 5.59 -7.90 4.19
N ALA A 38 6.16 -6.71 4.43
CA ALA A 38 5.41 -5.58 4.96
C ALA A 38 4.23 -5.19 4.07
N PHE A 39 3.06 -5.04 4.65
CA PHE A 39 1.85 -4.69 3.94
C PHE A 39 1.35 -3.31 4.35
N PHE A 40 1.08 -2.46 3.37
CA PHE A 40 0.63 -1.07 3.53
C PHE A 40 -0.83 -0.93 3.10
N PRO A 41 -1.80 -0.99 4.02
CA PRO A 41 -3.22 -0.89 3.66
C PRO A 41 -3.63 0.44 3.06
N GLY A 42 -2.92 1.51 3.39
CA GLY A 42 -3.21 2.88 2.97
C GLY A 42 -4.44 3.50 3.62
N ASN A 43 -5.42 2.69 4.03
CA ASN A 43 -6.67 3.16 4.62
C ASN A 43 -7.27 2.07 5.51
N PRO A 44 -7.74 2.40 6.73
CA PRO A 44 -8.36 1.40 7.63
C PRO A 44 -9.65 0.78 7.08
N TYR A 45 -10.38 1.46 6.20
CA TYR A 45 -11.59 0.94 5.58
C TYR A 45 -11.35 -0.17 4.55
N THR A 46 -10.10 -0.39 4.12
CA THR A 46 -9.74 -1.46 3.21
C THR A 46 -9.58 -2.81 3.90
N LEU A 47 -9.65 -2.84 5.22
CA LEU A 47 -9.43 -4.01 6.05
C LEU A 47 -10.69 -4.46 6.76
N LEU A 48 -10.94 -5.77 6.75
CA LEU A 48 -11.88 -6.43 7.64
C LEU A 48 -11.07 -7.08 8.77
N VAL A 49 -11.14 -6.50 9.96
CA VAL A 49 -10.38 -6.95 11.14
C VAL A 49 -11.30 -7.63 12.13
N SER A 50 -10.90 -8.79 12.63
CA SER A 50 -11.59 -9.49 13.71
C SER A 50 -10.60 -9.81 14.84
N LEU A 51 -11.03 -9.51 16.06
CA LEU A 51 -10.35 -9.91 17.32
C LEU A 51 -11.27 -10.82 18.13
N GLY A 52 -10.78 -12.02 18.46
CA GLY A 52 -11.58 -12.97 19.23
C GLY A 52 -12.94 -13.31 18.60
N GLY A 53 -13.06 -13.23 17.28
CA GLY A 53 -14.31 -13.44 16.54
C GLY A 53 -15.22 -12.20 16.45
N VAL A 54 -14.81 -11.05 16.99
CA VAL A 54 -15.57 -9.79 16.95
C VAL A 54 -14.97 -8.86 15.91
N ILE A 55 -15.82 -8.39 14.98
CA ILE A 55 -15.43 -7.41 13.96
C ILE A 55 -15.08 -6.08 14.62
N GLN A 56 -13.95 -5.52 14.21
CA GLN A 56 -13.45 -4.25 14.70
C GLN A 56 -13.82 -3.11 13.77
N GLU A 57 -14.37 -2.06 14.32
CA GLU A 57 -14.77 -0.87 13.54
C GLU A 57 -13.57 0.01 13.21
N PRO A 58 -13.34 0.32 11.91
CA PRO A 58 -12.27 1.23 11.51
C PRO A 58 -12.39 2.61 12.16
N LEU A 59 -11.27 3.20 12.54
CA LEU A 59 -11.12 4.48 13.24
C LEU A 59 -11.64 4.51 14.68
N THR A 60 -12.57 3.65 15.05
CA THR A 60 -13.09 3.52 16.43
C THR A 60 -12.30 2.52 17.23
N SER A 61 -12.16 1.31 16.70
CA SER A 61 -11.46 0.20 17.37
C SER A 61 -10.00 0.06 16.97
N PHE A 62 -9.66 0.53 15.78
CA PHE A 62 -8.28 0.53 15.30
C PHE A 62 -8.01 1.66 14.29
N THR A 63 -6.76 2.03 14.16
CA THR A 63 -6.25 2.96 13.14
C THR A 63 -5.09 2.32 12.38
N ILE A 64 -4.79 2.84 11.21
CA ILE A 64 -3.67 2.41 10.37
C ILE A 64 -2.72 3.58 10.17
N ASN A 65 -1.44 3.29 10.30
CA ASN A 65 -0.35 4.20 9.95
C ASN A 65 0.75 3.40 9.25
N ASP A 66 0.96 3.68 7.98
CA ASP A 66 1.86 2.93 7.10
C ASP A 66 1.55 1.42 7.11
N ASP A 67 2.48 0.59 7.57
CA ASP A 67 2.35 -0.86 7.72
C ASP A 67 1.90 -1.29 9.12
N GLN A 68 1.42 -0.34 9.96
CA GLN A 68 1.06 -0.62 11.34
C GLN A 68 -0.42 -0.47 11.60
N ILE A 69 -0.97 -1.43 12.34
CA ILE A 69 -2.29 -1.33 12.96
C ILE A 69 -2.13 -0.96 14.44
N THR A 70 -2.90 0.02 14.88
CA THR A 70 -2.98 0.42 16.29
C THR A 70 -4.40 0.19 16.80
N PHE A 71 -4.55 -0.70 17.78
CA PHE A 71 -5.84 -0.93 18.43
C PHE A 71 -6.11 0.10 19.52
N ALA A 72 -7.36 0.52 19.68
CA ALA A 72 -7.79 1.42 20.73
C ALA A 72 -7.61 0.82 22.14
N SER A 73 -7.68 -0.50 22.26
CA SER A 73 -7.39 -1.25 23.48
C SER A 73 -6.49 -2.42 23.17
N ALA A 74 -5.57 -2.74 24.08
CA ALA A 74 -4.64 -3.85 23.89
C ALA A 74 -5.40 -5.18 23.74
N PRO A 75 -5.15 -5.95 22.67
CA PRO A 75 -5.76 -7.26 22.52
C PRO A 75 -5.36 -8.22 23.64
N THR A 76 -6.33 -8.99 24.08
CA THR A 76 -6.13 -9.98 25.14
C THR A 76 -5.19 -11.09 24.65
N SER A 77 -4.26 -11.48 25.51
CA SER A 77 -3.40 -12.64 25.25
C SER A 77 -4.24 -13.88 24.97
N GLY A 78 -3.96 -14.57 23.85
CA GLY A 78 -4.71 -15.74 23.41
C GLY A 78 -5.97 -15.44 22.58
N ALA A 79 -6.30 -14.16 22.36
CA ALA A 79 -7.37 -13.82 21.42
C ALA A 79 -6.93 -14.11 19.98
N ASN A 80 -7.83 -14.68 19.18
CA ASN A 80 -7.58 -14.94 17.77
C ASN A 80 -7.56 -13.63 16.99
N PHE A 81 -6.68 -13.55 16.02
CA PHE A 81 -6.65 -12.45 15.02
C PHE A 81 -6.97 -12.97 13.64
N PHE A 82 -7.79 -12.21 12.95
CA PHE A 82 -8.10 -12.45 11.55
C PHE A 82 -8.24 -11.11 10.84
N CYS A 83 -7.54 -10.96 9.73
CA CYS A 83 -7.65 -9.75 8.92
C CYS A 83 -7.60 -10.09 7.44
N VAL A 84 -8.55 -9.54 6.69
CA VAL A 84 -8.64 -9.67 5.24
C VAL A 84 -8.62 -8.31 4.60
N VAL A 85 -7.88 -8.19 3.51
CA VAL A 85 -7.89 -7.01 2.64
C VAL A 85 -9.11 -7.09 1.74
N LEU A 86 -10.03 -6.14 1.87
CA LEU A 86 -11.25 -6.05 1.05
C LEU A 86 -10.99 -5.38 -0.31
N SER A 87 -10.04 -4.47 -0.33
CA SER A 87 -9.65 -3.74 -1.52
C SER A 87 -8.24 -3.23 -1.35
N THR A 88 -7.41 -3.37 -2.35
CA THR A 88 -6.20 -2.56 -2.44
C THR A 88 -6.62 -1.19 -2.95
N THR A 89 -6.40 -0.15 -2.17
CA THR A 89 -6.31 1.17 -2.77
C THR A 89 -5.19 1.08 -3.79
N LEU A 90 -5.55 1.17 -5.05
CA LEU A 90 -4.58 1.55 -6.05
C LEU A 90 -4.07 2.92 -5.59
N ASN A 91 -2.99 2.91 -4.85
CA ASN A 91 -2.28 4.13 -4.60
C ASN A 91 -1.68 4.55 -5.94
N THR A 92 -2.47 5.24 -6.74
CA THR A 92 -2.02 5.97 -7.90
C THR A 92 -1.31 7.24 -7.45
N GLU A 93 -0.55 7.15 -6.38
CA GLU A 93 0.51 8.11 -6.17
C GLU A 93 1.52 7.86 -7.30
N SER A 94 1.17 8.40 -8.46
CA SER A 94 2.12 8.61 -9.53
C SER A 94 3.39 9.16 -8.89
N LEU A 95 4.51 8.57 -9.25
CA LEU A 95 5.84 9.01 -8.84
C LEU A 95 5.90 10.53 -8.76
N LYS A 96 5.79 11.08 -7.55
CA LYS A 96 5.89 12.51 -7.30
C LYS A 96 7.31 13.01 -7.50
N THR A 97 8.27 12.11 -7.52
CA THR A 97 9.68 12.45 -7.66
C THR A 97 10.34 11.52 -8.66
N LEU A 98 10.77 12.06 -9.78
CA LEU A 98 11.68 11.40 -10.69
C LEU A 98 13.09 11.85 -10.33
N THR A 99 13.87 10.97 -9.71
CA THR A 99 15.28 11.22 -9.47
C THR A 99 16.09 10.65 -10.62
N ILE A 100 16.61 11.53 -11.46
CA ILE A 100 17.55 11.13 -12.50
C ILE A 100 18.95 11.25 -11.91
N GLY A 101 19.57 10.11 -11.65
CA GLY A 101 20.96 10.08 -11.17
C GLY A 101 21.91 10.66 -12.22
N SER A 102 22.95 11.36 -11.76
CA SER A 102 24.04 11.82 -12.63
C SER A 102 24.80 10.59 -13.14
N ARG A 103 24.58 10.24 -14.41
CA ARG A 103 25.35 9.23 -15.13
C ARG A 103 25.94 9.82 -16.40
N SER A 104 27.15 9.45 -16.69
CA SER A 104 27.74 9.71 -18.01
C SER A 104 27.09 8.79 -19.05
N GLY A 105 26.47 9.37 -20.06
CA GLY A 105 25.80 8.63 -21.15
C GLY A 105 24.35 9.10 -21.39
N ALA A 106 23.81 8.73 -22.55
CA ALA A 106 22.44 9.07 -22.92
C ALA A 106 21.44 8.31 -22.02
N GLN A 107 20.50 9.05 -21.42
CA GLN A 107 19.38 8.48 -20.68
C GLN A 107 18.12 8.62 -21.53
N THR A 108 17.37 7.53 -21.65
CA THR A 108 16.10 7.54 -22.39
C THR A 108 14.95 7.52 -21.39
N LEU A 109 14.11 8.56 -21.44
CA LEU A 109 12.87 8.61 -20.70
C LEU A 109 11.72 8.75 -21.71
N ASP A 110 10.86 7.76 -21.76
CA ASP A 110 9.69 7.77 -22.64
C ASP A 110 8.47 8.38 -21.89
N LEU A 111 8.04 9.54 -22.33
CA LEU A 111 6.91 10.26 -21.73
C LEU A 111 5.67 10.32 -22.65
N HIS A 112 5.63 9.56 -23.73
CA HIS A 112 4.44 9.37 -24.58
C HIS A 112 3.63 10.65 -24.85
N GLY A 113 4.24 11.62 -25.49
CA GLY A 113 3.56 12.87 -25.88
C GLY A 113 3.32 13.87 -24.75
N ARG A 114 3.92 13.65 -23.57
CA ARG A 114 3.87 14.59 -22.46
C ARG A 114 5.06 15.55 -22.50
N THR A 115 4.98 16.62 -21.77
CA THR A 115 6.07 17.58 -21.63
C THR A 115 6.72 17.43 -20.26
N LEU A 116 8.06 17.48 -20.22
CA LEU A 116 8.83 17.61 -19.00
C LEU A 116 9.29 19.07 -18.86
N SER A 117 8.93 19.69 -17.76
CA SER A 117 9.43 21.03 -17.42
C SER A 117 10.46 20.92 -16.29
N ILE A 118 11.64 21.43 -16.54
CA ILE A 118 12.73 21.46 -15.55
C ILE A 118 13.07 22.92 -15.27
N GLU A 119 13.08 23.29 -14.01
CA GLU A 119 13.52 24.60 -13.56
C GLU A 119 14.98 24.52 -13.11
N ASP A 120 15.83 25.40 -13.67
CA ASP A 120 17.23 25.47 -13.27
C ASP A 120 17.43 26.27 -11.97
N ARG A 121 18.65 26.32 -11.48
CA ARG A 121 18.99 27.04 -10.23
C ARG A 121 18.71 28.55 -10.32
N THR A 122 18.57 29.11 -11.50
CA THR A 122 18.29 30.53 -11.73
C THR A 122 16.80 30.84 -11.85
N GLY A 123 15.94 29.81 -11.74
CA GLY A 123 14.49 29.93 -11.88
C GLY A 123 14.01 29.91 -13.34
N THR A 124 14.88 29.60 -14.29
CA THR A 124 14.49 29.46 -15.69
C THR A 124 13.88 28.10 -15.96
N LYS A 125 12.67 28.10 -16.51
CA LYS A 125 11.97 26.86 -16.87
C LYS A 125 12.37 26.41 -18.27
N HIS A 126 12.84 25.19 -18.36
CA HIS A 126 13.14 24.51 -19.61
C HIS A 126 12.04 23.46 -19.87
N THR A 127 11.35 23.58 -20.98
CA THR A 127 10.31 22.62 -21.37
C THR A 127 10.82 21.74 -22.49
N ILE A 128 10.82 20.45 -22.26
CA ILE A 128 11.18 19.45 -23.27
C ILE A 128 9.90 18.81 -23.76
N GLY A 129 9.57 19.04 -25.04
CA GLY A 129 8.43 18.39 -25.70
C GLY A 129 8.85 17.06 -26.31
N PHE A 130 8.06 16.02 -26.12
CA PHE A 130 8.27 14.71 -26.73
C PHE A 130 7.24 14.54 -27.85
N ASN A 131 7.72 14.51 -29.10
CA ASN A 131 6.88 14.17 -30.23
C ASN A 131 6.93 12.68 -30.51
N LEU A 132 5.75 12.08 -30.49
CA LEU A 132 5.55 10.74 -31.04
C LEU A 132 5.39 10.85 -32.55
N THR A 133 6.35 10.36 -33.26
CA THR A 133 6.24 10.13 -34.68
C THR A 133 5.85 8.69 -34.98
#